data_3ef1d1a37502df181889b2026529ae20
#
_entry.id   3ef1d1a37502df181889b2026529ae20
#
_cell.length_a   1.000
_cell.length_b   1.000
_cell.length_c   1.000
_cell.angle_alpha   90.00
_cell.angle_beta   90.00
_cell.angle_gamma   90.00
#
_symmetry.space_group_name_H-M   'P 1'
#
loop_
_entity.id
_entity.type
_entity.pdbx_description
1 polymer ?
#
loop_
_entity_poly.entity_id
_entity_poly.type
_entity_poly.pdbx_seq_one_letter_code
_entity_poly.pdbx_strand_id
1 'polypeptide(L)'
;MNRTFKRKLYDRLLQWKATRDGKTAILVEGARRVGKSTLVEQFAQKEYESYILIDFNKASKRVVSLFDDLMDIDFIFLQLQTIYKTILTNRRSVIIFDEVQSCPKARQAIKYLVADGRYDYIETGSLISITKNTKNITIPSEEERVALYPMDYEEFRWALGDYASIPLLKQFFDKRLSLGQAHRDKMRELRLYALVGGMPQAVNEYLESNNLSMVDLVKRDIIRLYLDDFQKIDPSRRIEQLFKNIPAQLSQNSNRYKPYSVLGNVEDNKLQGLLREMEDSKTVLFASHANEPNVGMSLHKDTNKFKLFCADTGLFITLAFWDKEFTDNVIYDKLLGDKLSANLGYVYENLVAQMLTASGNELFYYTWPKDATHNYEIDFLVS
;
A
#
# COMPACT_ATOMS: atom_id res chain seq x y z
N MET A 1 -0.57 -13.80 -19.02
CA MET A 1 -1.92 -13.35 -18.60
C MET A 1 -1.83 -12.74 -17.21
N ASN A 2 -2.36 -11.52 -16.99
CA ASN A 2 -2.43 -10.96 -15.63
C ASN A 2 -3.34 -11.85 -14.77
N ARG A 3 -2.77 -12.54 -13.80
CA ARG A 3 -3.53 -13.34 -12.83
C ARG A 3 -4.25 -12.42 -11.86
N THR A 4 -5.44 -12.81 -11.45
CA THR A 4 -6.18 -12.15 -10.38
C THR A 4 -5.90 -12.88 -9.08
N PHE A 5 -5.39 -12.17 -8.09
CA PHE A 5 -5.04 -12.74 -6.79
C PHE A 5 -6.17 -12.53 -5.78
N LYS A 6 -6.34 -13.50 -4.87
CA LYS A 6 -7.22 -13.34 -3.71
C LYS A 6 -6.61 -12.29 -2.75
N ARG A 7 -7.42 -11.33 -2.31
CA ARG A 7 -6.99 -10.26 -1.41
C ARG A 7 -7.91 -10.20 -0.19
N LYS A 8 -7.36 -9.98 0.99
CA LYS A 8 -8.12 -9.84 2.25
C LYS A 8 -9.11 -8.67 2.20
N LEU A 9 -8.74 -7.59 1.50
CA LEU A 9 -9.62 -6.43 1.34
C LEU A 9 -10.93 -6.77 0.61
N TYR A 10 -11.00 -7.87 -0.15
CA TYR A 10 -12.24 -8.32 -0.78
C TYR A 10 -13.35 -8.57 0.26
N ASP A 11 -13.01 -9.22 1.37
CA ASP A 11 -13.98 -9.49 2.45
C ASP A 11 -14.45 -8.18 3.13
N ARG A 12 -13.58 -7.18 3.20
CA ARG A 12 -13.96 -5.85 3.70
C ARG A 12 -14.93 -5.14 2.76
N LEU A 13 -14.74 -5.27 1.43
CA LEU A 13 -15.68 -4.74 0.44
C LEU A 13 -17.05 -5.44 0.54
N LEU A 14 -17.08 -6.76 0.76
CA LEU A 14 -18.33 -7.50 1.03
C LEU A 14 -19.04 -6.98 2.27
N GLN A 15 -18.29 -6.78 3.36
CA GLN A 15 -18.83 -6.21 4.59
C GLN A 15 -19.39 -4.80 4.36
N TRP A 16 -18.66 -3.92 3.67
CA TRP A 16 -19.12 -2.58 3.31
C TRP A 16 -20.43 -2.64 2.54
N LYS A 17 -20.50 -3.43 1.45
CA LYS A 17 -21.72 -3.59 0.65
C LYS A 17 -22.91 -4.01 1.49
N ALA A 18 -22.73 -5.01 2.38
CA ALA A 18 -23.80 -5.55 3.22
C ALA A 18 -24.24 -4.60 4.32
N THR A 19 -23.30 -3.83 4.93
CA THR A 19 -23.61 -3.01 6.12
C THR A 19 -23.99 -1.57 5.78
N ARG A 20 -23.44 -1.01 4.71
CA ARG A 20 -23.72 0.38 4.31
C ARG A 20 -24.92 0.53 3.42
N ASP A 21 -25.25 -0.49 2.65
CA ASP A 21 -26.45 -0.53 1.79
C ASP A 21 -26.67 0.76 0.99
N GLY A 22 -25.60 1.23 0.30
CA GLY A 22 -25.61 2.44 -0.54
C GLY A 22 -25.54 3.78 0.20
N LYS A 23 -25.44 3.79 1.52
CA LYS A 23 -25.35 5.02 2.33
C LYS A 23 -23.99 5.70 2.30
N THR A 24 -22.96 5.00 1.84
CA THR A 24 -21.61 5.53 1.69
C THR A 24 -20.95 4.97 0.43
N ALA A 25 -20.12 5.77 -0.22
CA ALA A 25 -19.13 5.28 -1.17
C ALA A 25 -17.93 4.66 -0.41
N ILE A 26 -17.11 3.88 -1.11
CA ILE A 26 -15.83 3.39 -0.55
C ILE A 26 -14.66 3.80 -1.44
N LEU A 27 -13.68 4.47 -0.85
CA LEU A 27 -12.43 4.86 -1.50
C LEU A 27 -11.34 3.85 -1.13
N VAL A 28 -10.85 3.11 -2.12
CA VAL A 28 -9.70 2.20 -1.98
C VAL A 28 -8.42 2.96 -2.29
N GLU A 29 -7.69 3.29 -1.24
CA GLU A 29 -6.40 3.99 -1.31
C GLU A 29 -5.23 3.00 -1.32
N GLY A 30 -4.08 3.40 -1.85
CA GLY A 30 -2.86 2.58 -1.78
C GLY A 30 -1.83 3.00 -2.80
N ALA A 31 -0.62 2.47 -2.67
CA ALA A 31 0.47 2.74 -3.58
C ALA A 31 0.13 2.38 -5.03
N ARG A 32 0.82 3.01 -5.97
CA ARG A 32 0.67 2.65 -7.37
C ARG A 32 1.08 1.19 -7.60
N ARG A 33 0.38 0.47 -8.50
CA ARG A 33 0.65 -0.96 -8.85
C ARG A 33 0.32 -1.97 -7.75
N VAL A 34 -0.31 -1.59 -6.64
CA VAL A 34 -0.71 -2.51 -5.57
C VAL A 34 -1.95 -3.36 -5.91
N GLY A 35 -2.63 -3.07 -7.03
CA GLY A 35 -3.74 -3.87 -7.55
C GLY A 35 -5.15 -3.32 -7.25
N LYS A 36 -5.29 -2.02 -6.93
CA LYS A 36 -6.59 -1.38 -6.60
C LYS A 36 -7.65 -1.60 -7.68
N SER A 37 -7.39 -1.12 -8.91
CA SER A 37 -8.34 -1.20 -10.04
C SER A 37 -8.75 -2.65 -10.33
N THR A 38 -7.78 -3.59 -10.30
CA THR A 38 -8.04 -5.01 -10.52
C THR A 38 -8.96 -5.60 -9.45
N LEU A 39 -8.73 -5.25 -8.17
CA LEU A 39 -9.54 -5.73 -7.06
C LEU A 39 -10.98 -5.22 -7.14
N VAL A 40 -11.17 -3.91 -7.37
CA VAL A 40 -12.52 -3.33 -7.39
C VAL A 40 -13.31 -3.76 -8.63
N GLU A 41 -12.64 -3.94 -9.78
CA GLU A 41 -13.27 -4.49 -10.98
C GLU A 41 -13.68 -5.95 -10.78
N GLN A 42 -12.80 -6.79 -10.21
CA GLN A 42 -13.13 -8.17 -9.85
C GLN A 42 -14.32 -8.24 -8.88
N PHE A 43 -14.37 -7.36 -7.91
CA PHE A 43 -15.46 -7.26 -6.96
C PHE A 43 -16.76 -6.87 -7.66
N ALA A 44 -16.73 -5.88 -8.53
CA ALA A 44 -17.90 -5.47 -9.30
C ALA A 44 -18.43 -6.59 -10.20
N GLN A 45 -17.55 -7.30 -10.90
CA GLN A 45 -17.91 -8.43 -11.78
C GLN A 45 -18.59 -9.59 -11.05
N LYS A 46 -18.23 -9.82 -9.78
CA LYS A 46 -18.75 -10.96 -9.02
C LYS A 46 -19.97 -10.63 -8.16
N GLU A 47 -20.03 -9.38 -7.68
CA GLU A 47 -20.99 -9.02 -6.63
C GLU A 47 -22.14 -8.13 -7.14
N TYR A 48 -22.10 -7.69 -8.41
CA TYR A 48 -23.13 -6.87 -9.02
C TYR A 48 -23.61 -7.44 -10.36
N GLU A 49 -24.84 -7.12 -10.73
CA GLU A 49 -25.44 -7.52 -12.02
C GLU A 49 -24.82 -6.79 -13.19
N SER A 50 -24.46 -5.51 -12.97
CA SER A 50 -23.77 -4.68 -13.95
C SER A 50 -22.89 -3.63 -13.26
N TYR A 51 -21.92 -3.13 -13.98
CA TYR A 51 -21.05 -2.07 -13.49
C TYR A 51 -20.58 -1.16 -14.61
N ILE A 52 -20.24 0.07 -14.25
CA ILE A 52 -19.51 1.01 -15.12
C ILE A 52 -18.18 1.32 -14.42
N LEU A 53 -17.05 1.12 -15.13
CA LEU A 53 -15.73 1.51 -14.68
C LEU A 53 -15.28 2.72 -15.50
N ILE A 54 -15.04 3.84 -14.82
CA ILE A 54 -14.57 5.10 -15.41
C ILE A 54 -13.11 5.29 -14.99
N ASP A 55 -12.16 4.95 -15.87
CA ASP A 55 -10.73 5.27 -15.69
C ASP A 55 -10.51 6.75 -16.07
N PHE A 56 -10.42 7.64 -15.08
CA PHE A 56 -10.27 9.08 -15.31
C PHE A 56 -8.94 9.48 -15.94
N ASN A 57 -7.93 8.62 -15.97
CA ASN A 57 -6.71 8.86 -16.73
C ASN A 57 -6.93 8.72 -18.26
N LYS A 58 -7.97 7.97 -18.66
CA LYS A 58 -8.30 7.68 -20.06
C LYS A 58 -9.65 8.22 -20.49
N ALA A 59 -10.45 8.71 -19.54
CA ALA A 59 -11.79 9.18 -19.80
C ALA A 59 -11.81 10.34 -20.81
N SER A 60 -12.77 10.30 -21.74
CA SER A 60 -12.95 11.38 -22.70
C SER A 60 -13.41 12.67 -22.02
N LYS A 61 -13.13 13.82 -22.64
CA LYS A 61 -13.63 15.11 -22.15
C LYS A 61 -15.16 15.11 -21.96
N ARG A 62 -15.88 14.37 -22.81
CA ARG A 62 -17.34 14.22 -22.70
C ARG A 62 -17.75 13.55 -21.39
N VAL A 63 -17.02 12.51 -20.92
CA VAL A 63 -17.29 11.85 -19.63
C VAL A 63 -16.93 12.77 -18.47
N VAL A 64 -15.76 13.41 -18.53
CA VAL A 64 -15.32 14.33 -17.47
C VAL A 64 -16.28 15.49 -17.28
N SER A 65 -16.78 16.09 -18.39
CA SER A 65 -17.72 17.24 -18.34
C SER A 65 -19.10 16.88 -17.79
N LEU A 66 -19.48 15.61 -17.68
CA LEU A 66 -20.74 15.22 -17.03
C LEU A 66 -20.77 15.59 -15.54
N PHE A 67 -19.59 15.71 -14.91
CA PHE A 67 -19.44 16.09 -13.50
C PHE A 67 -19.29 17.61 -13.29
N ASP A 68 -19.38 18.42 -14.35
CA ASP A 68 -19.31 19.87 -14.24
C ASP A 68 -20.63 20.47 -13.71
N ASP A 69 -21.76 19.82 -14.04
CA ASP A 69 -23.09 20.21 -13.60
C ASP A 69 -23.80 18.99 -12.99
N LEU A 70 -24.14 19.09 -11.72
CA LEU A 70 -24.77 18.04 -10.93
C LEU A 70 -26.28 18.28 -10.73
N MET A 71 -26.87 19.26 -11.43
CA MET A 71 -28.30 19.59 -11.29
C MET A 71 -29.22 18.51 -11.84
N ASP A 72 -28.75 17.74 -12.84
CA ASP A 72 -29.51 16.65 -13.47
C ASP A 72 -28.76 15.32 -13.40
N ILE A 73 -28.91 14.63 -12.27
CA ILE A 73 -28.29 13.32 -12.02
C ILE A 73 -28.85 12.25 -12.99
N ASP A 74 -30.13 12.35 -13.40
CA ASP A 74 -30.74 11.43 -14.36
C ASP A 74 -30.04 11.53 -15.72
N PHE A 75 -29.77 12.74 -16.16
CA PHE A 75 -29.01 12.96 -17.39
C PHE A 75 -27.60 12.35 -17.31
N ILE A 76 -26.90 12.53 -16.20
CA ILE A 76 -25.57 11.94 -15.98
C ILE A 76 -25.65 10.42 -16.16
N PHE A 77 -26.57 9.74 -15.48
CA PHE A 77 -26.68 8.29 -15.57
C PHE A 77 -27.08 7.79 -16.97
N LEU A 78 -28.00 8.47 -17.64
CA LEU A 78 -28.36 8.12 -19.00
C LEU A 78 -27.20 8.27 -19.99
N GLN A 79 -26.39 9.34 -19.84
CA GLN A 79 -25.19 9.53 -20.64
C GLN A 79 -24.14 8.48 -20.36
N LEU A 80 -23.86 8.15 -19.09
CA LEU A 80 -22.92 7.09 -18.71
C LEU A 80 -23.36 5.74 -19.28
N GLN A 81 -24.62 5.35 -19.12
CA GLN A 81 -25.16 4.11 -19.68
C GLN A 81 -25.03 4.06 -21.21
N THR A 82 -25.28 5.18 -21.87
CA THR A 82 -25.15 5.30 -23.33
C THR A 82 -23.71 5.17 -23.80
N ILE A 83 -22.76 5.85 -23.11
CA ILE A 83 -21.34 5.86 -23.46
C ILE A 83 -20.71 4.48 -23.23
N TYR A 84 -21.01 3.87 -22.08
CA TYR A 84 -20.44 2.57 -21.67
C TYR A 84 -21.26 1.38 -22.15
N LYS A 85 -22.41 1.63 -22.83
CA LYS A 85 -23.32 0.60 -23.37
C LYS A 85 -23.73 -0.43 -22.30
N THR A 86 -24.01 0.06 -21.10
CA THR A 86 -24.32 -0.77 -19.93
C THR A 86 -25.61 -0.27 -19.30
N ILE A 87 -26.56 -1.18 -19.05
CA ILE A 87 -27.80 -0.86 -18.33
C ILE A 87 -27.52 -1.03 -16.83
N LEU A 88 -27.78 0.01 -16.07
CA LEU A 88 -27.66 0.01 -14.62
C LEU A 88 -28.99 -0.34 -13.96
N THR A 89 -28.98 -1.28 -13.04
CA THR A 89 -30.13 -1.73 -12.26
C THR A 89 -30.07 -1.15 -10.85
N ASN A 90 -31.18 -0.54 -10.43
CA ASN A 90 -31.30 0.08 -9.10
C ASN A 90 -30.91 -0.89 -7.98
N ARG A 91 -30.02 -0.48 -7.10
CA ARG A 91 -29.42 -1.23 -5.95
C ARG A 91 -28.68 -2.53 -6.32
N ARG A 92 -28.52 -2.83 -7.62
CA ARG A 92 -27.83 -4.04 -8.10
C ARG A 92 -26.65 -3.73 -9.04
N SER A 93 -26.35 -2.45 -9.21
CA SER A 93 -25.22 -1.99 -10.02
C SER A 93 -24.26 -1.12 -9.21
N VAL A 94 -23.01 -1.06 -9.66
CA VAL A 94 -21.97 -0.22 -9.07
C VAL A 94 -21.29 0.63 -10.14
N ILE A 95 -20.94 1.86 -9.79
CA ILE A 95 -20.12 2.74 -10.62
C ILE A 95 -18.76 2.90 -9.95
N ILE A 96 -17.71 2.57 -10.70
CA ILE A 96 -16.32 2.63 -10.22
C ILE A 96 -15.68 3.88 -10.82
N PHE A 97 -15.14 4.74 -9.95
CA PHE A 97 -14.34 5.91 -10.28
C PHE A 97 -12.86 5.57 -10.07
N ASP A 98 -12.21 5.04 -11.13
CA ASP A 98 -10.81 4.65 -11.07
C ASP A 98 -9.90 5.86 -11.31
N GLU A 99 -8.86 6.02 -10.47
CA GLU A 99 -7.93 7.16 -10.46
C GLU A 99 -8.67 8.50 -10.30
N VAL A 100 -9.56 8.56 -9.31
CA VAL A 100 -10.50 9.68 -9.07
C VAL A 100 -9.82 11.04 -8.89
N GLN A 101 -8.54 11.07 -8.47
CA GLN A 101 -7.74 12.30 -8.38
C GLN A 101 -7.56 13.03 -9.71
N SER A 102 -7.75 12.33 -10.84
CA SER A 102 -7.66 12.93 -12.18
C SER A 102 -8.94 13.68 -12.56
N CYS A 103 -10.04 13.52 -11.79
CA CYS A 103 -11.28 14.27 -11.93
C CYS A 103 -11.85 14.68 -10.56
N PRO A 104 -11.33 15.74 -9.91
CA PRO A 104 -11.77 16.18 -8.58
C PRO A 104 -13.28 16.45 -8.49
N LYS A 105 -13.91 16.93 -9.58
CA LYS A 105 -15.35 17.17 -9.63
C LYS A 105 -16.16 15.88 -9.53
N ALA A 106 -15.71 14.78 -10.12
CA ALA A 106 -16.35 13.49 -9.97
C ALA A 106 -16.31 13.01 -8.51
N ARG A 107 -15.20 13.22 -7.81
CA ARG A 107 -15.10 12.93 -6.38
C ARG A 107 -16.04 13.82 -5.55
N GLN A 108 -16.13 15.11 -5.85
CA GLN A 108 -17.08 16.01 -5.19
C GLN A 108 -18.54 15.58 -5.44
N ALA A 109 -18.84 15.00 -6.62
CA ALA A 109 -20.16 14.50 -6.97
C ALA A 109 -20.63 13.33 -6.08
N ILE A 110 -19.72 12.57 -5.47
CA ILE A 110 -20.04 11.40 -4.64
C ILE A 110 -21.13 11.71 -3.60
N LYS A 111 -21.05 12.87 -2.95
CA LYS A 111 -22.06 13.29 -1.97
C LYS A 111 -23.47 13.25 -2.55
N TYR A 112 -23.66 13.78 -3.75
CA TYR A 112 -24.95 13.87 -4.40
C TYR A 112 -25.37 12.52 -4.99
N LEU A 113 -24.43 11.76 -5.52
CA LEU A 113 -24.65 10.44 -6.11
C LEU A 113 -25.05 9.42 -5.04
N VAL A 114 -24.41 9.45 -3.86
CA VAL A 114 -24.78 8.61 -2.71
C VAL A 114 -26.15 9.02 -2.16
N ALA A 115 -26.45 10.32 -2.09
CA ALA A 115 -27.76 10.81 -1.65
C ALA A 115 -28.90 10.39 -2.58
N ASP A 116 -28.67 10.25 -3.88
CA ASP A 116 -29.62 9.70 -4.85
C ASP A 116 -29.98 8.23 -4.56
N GLY A 117 -29.04 7.42 -4.10
CA GLY A 117 -29.24 6.09 -3.55
C GLY A 117 -29.49 4.97 -4.55
N ARG A 118 -29.48 5.22 -5.88
CA ARG A 118 -29.75 4.20 -6.91
C ARG A 118 -28.64 3.16 -7.05
N TYR A 119 -27.37 3.57 -6.93
CA TYR A 119 -26.22 2.72 -7.20
C TYR A 119 -25.23 2.77 -6.05
N ASP A 120 -24.35 1.79 -5.99
CA ASP A 120 -23.18 1.83 -5.13
C ASP A 120 -22.01 2.50 -5.86
N TYR A 121 -21.07 3.10 -5.10
CA TYR A 121 -19.93 3.81 -5.67
C TYR A 121 -18.64 3.34 -5.02
N ILE A 122 -17.67 2.97 -5.87
CA ILE A 122 -16.32 2.60 -5.46
C ILE A 122 -15.34 3.57 -6.12
N GLU A 123 -14.48 4.17 -5.32
CA GLU A 123 -13.43 5.04 -5.81
C GLU A 123 -12.08 4.36 -5.65
N THR A 124 -11.15 4.59 -6.56
CA THR A 124 -9.74 4.25 -6.35
C THR A 124 -8.88 5.46 -6.57
N GLY A 125 -7.75 5.51 -5.88
CA GLY A 125 -6.77 6.57 -6.09
C GLY A 125 -5.49 6.39 -5.29
N SER A 126 -4.44 7.08 -5.73
CA SER A 126 -3.24 7.26 -4.90
C SER A 126 -3.38 8.55 -4.10
N LEU A 127 -3.16 8.48 -2.79
CA LEU A 127 -3.34 9.61 -1.87
C LEU A 127 -2.47 10.82 -2.24
N ILE A 128 -1.27 10.61 -2.73
CA ILE A 128 -0.36 11.67 -3.21
C ILE A 128 -1.06 12.62 -4.18
N SER A 129 -1.72 12.05 -5.16
CA SER A 129 -2.42 12.83 -6.19
C SER A 129 -3.75 13.38 -5.67
N ILE A 130 -4.39 12.65 -4.74
CA ILE A 130 -5.66 13.08 -4.13
C ILE A 130 -5.44 14.36 -3.32
N THR A 131 -4.47 14.41 -2.43
CA THR A 131 -4.24 15.57 -1.53
C THR A 131 -3.91 16.84 -2.31
N LYS A 132 -3.13 16.74 -3.39
CA LYS A 132 -2.81 17.91 -4.24
C LYS A 132 -3.99 18.41 -5.07
N ASN A 133 -4.77 17.50 -5.64
CA ASN A 133 -5.83 17.83 -6.58
C ASN A 133 -7.15 18.19 -5.88
N THR A 134 -7.29 17.89 -4.59
CA THR A 134 -8.52 18.14 -3.82
C THR A 134 -8.50 19.43 -2.99
N LYS A 135 -7.45 20.25 -3.09
CA LYS A 135 -7.34 21.51 -2.33
C LYS A 135 -8.52 22.47 -2.55
N ASN A 136 -9.23 22.33 -3.66
CA ASN A 136 -10.34 23.22 -4.06
C ASN A 136 -11.69 22.51 -4.10
N ILE A 137 -11.84 21.33 -3.54
CA ILE A 137 -13.12 20.61 -3.47
C ILE A 137 -13.49 20.28 -2.02
N THR A 138 -14.78 20.19 -1.75
CA THR A 138 -15.28 19.64 -0.49
C THR A 138 -15.15 18.11 -0.54
N ILE A 139 -14.41 17.53 0.40
CA ILE A 139 -14.29 16.07 0.52
C ILE A 139 -15.65 15.53 0.97
N PRO A 140 -16.20 14.50 0.30
CA PRO A 140 -17.47 13.91 0.70
C PRO A 140 -17.39 13.32 2.11
N SER A 141 -18.39 13.60 2.95
CA SER A 141 -18.57 12.96 4.25
C SER A 141 -19.13 11.54 4.13
N GLU A 142 -19.72 11.23 3.00
CA GLU A 142 -20.32 9.96 2.63
C GLU A 142 -19.30 8.96 2.05
N GLU A 143 -18.01 9.19 2.26
CA GLU A 143 -16.89 8.36 1.78
C GLU A 143 -16.27 7.59 2.95
N GLU A 144 -16.24 6.26 2.86
CA GLU A 144 -15.46 5.39 3.74
C GLU A 144 -14.11 5.08 3.08
N ARG A 145 -13.00 5.18 3.81
CA ARG A 145 -11.66 4.95 3.27
C ARG A 145 -11.09 3.64 3.76
N VAL A 146 -10.49 2.91 2.83
CA VAL A 146 -9.78 1.68 3.12
C VAL A 146 -8.46 1.64 2.36
N ALA A 147 -7.41 1.18 3.04
CA ALA A 147 -6.09 1.07 2.43
C ALA A 147 -5.86 -0.33 1.85
N LEU A 148 -5.34 -0.39 0.61
CA LEU A 148 -4.81 -1.60 0.01
C LEU A 148 -3.29 -1.54 0.03
N TYR A 149 -2.68 -2.41 0.82
CA TYR A 149 -1.23 -2.58 0.89
C TYR A 149 -0.73 -3.63 -0.12
N PRO A 150 0.59 -3.74 -0.37
CA PRO A 150 1.16 -4.91 -1.03
C PRO A 150 0.66 -6.20 -0.37
N MET A 151 0.60 -7.29 -1.12
CA MET A 151 0.17 -8.60 -0.61
C MET A 151 0.97 -8.96 0.64
N ASP A 152 0.28 -9.32 1.72
CA ASP A 152 0.96 -9.84 2.90
C ASP A 152 1.42 -11.29 2.70
N TYR A 153 2.10 -11.86 3.70
CA TYR A 153 2.63 -13.22 3.60
C TYR A 153 1.54 -14.26 3.35
N GLU A 154 0.37 -14.12 3.97
CA GLU A 154 -0.74 -15.05 3.75
C GLU A 154 -1.33 -14.95 2.34
N GLU A 155 -1.54 -13.73 1.84
CA GLU A 155 -1.99 -13.49 0.46
C GLU A 155 -0.97 -14.02 -0.57
N PHE A 156 0.32 -13.88 -0.29
CA PHE A 156 1.39 -14.47 -1.10
C PHE A 156 1.32 -16.00 -1.10
N ARG A 157 1.08 -16.63 0.08
CA ARG A 157 0.88 -18.10 0.14
C ARG A 157 -0.34 -18.53 -0.68
N TRP A 158 -1.44 -17.79 -0.61
CA TRP A 158 -2.62 -18.05 -1.45
C TRP A 158 -2.31 -17.96 -2.94
N ALA A 159 -1.49 -17.01 -3.37
CA ALA A 159 -1.04 -16.88 -4.76
C ALA A 159 -0.23 -18.09 -5.22
N LEU A 160 0.52 -18.73 -4.32
CA LEU A 160 1.23 -20.00 -4.56
C LEU A 160 0.33 -21.24 -4.47
N GLY A 161 -0.98 -21.08 -4.18
CA GLY A 161 -1.92 -22.18 -4.01
C GLY A 161 -1.92 -22.81 -2.61
N ASP A 162 -1.21 -22.23 -1.65
CA ASP A 162 -1.13 -22.72 -0.27
C ASP A 162 -2.08 -21.94 0.65
N TYR A 163 -3.19 -22.56 0.97
CA TYR A 163 -4.20 -22.05 1.91
C TYR A 163 -4.08 -22.67 3.31
N ALA A 164 -3.21 -23.64 3.49
CA ALA A 164 -3.11 -24.43 4.72
C ALA A 164 -2.02 -23.95 5.68
N SER A 165 -0.89 -23.44 5.15
CA SER A 165 0.29 -23.13 5.97
C SER A 165 0.00 -22.12 7.08
N ILE A 166 -0.68 -21.01 6.80
CA ILE A 166 -0.92 -19.97 7.81
C ILE A 166 -1.88 -20.45 8.90
N PRO A 167 -3.04 -21.07 8.60
CA PRO A 167 -3.90 -21.66 9.65
C PRO A 167 -3.17 -22.68 10.52
N LEU A 168 -2.30 -23.52 9.93
CA LEU A 168 -1.50 -24.50 10.70
C LEU A 168 -0.45 -23.82 11.58
N LEU A 169 0.29 -22.84 11.05
CA LEU A 169 1.25 -22.07 11.86
C LEU A 169 0.56 -21.41 13.05
N LYS A 170 -0.63 -20.85 12.86
CA LYS A 170 -1.43 -20.30 13.94
C LYS A 170 -1.78 -21.35 15.00
N GLN A 171 -2.17 -22.55 14.60
CA GLN A 171 -2.44 -23.64 15.56
C GLN A 171 -1.18 -24.05 16.37
N PHE A 172 0.01 -24.11 15.71
CA PHE A 172 1.28 -24.35 16.42
C PHE A 172 1.56 -23.26 17.45
N PHE A 173 1.36 -21.99 17.06
CA PHE A 173 1.54 -20.84 17.94
C PHE A 173 0.57 -20.87 19.13
N ASP A 174 -0.73 -21.05 18.88
CA ASP A 174 -1.78 -21.05 19.91
C ASP A 174 -1.54 -22.20 20.93
N LYS A 175 -1.10 -23.37 20.44
CA LYS A 175 -0.76 -24.53 21.27
C LYS A 175 0.65 -24.47 21.86
N ARG A 176 1.46 -23.43 21.56
CA ARG A 176 2.86 -23.29 21.97
C ARG A 176 3.72 -24.51 21.59
N LEU A 177 3.49 -25.10 20.43
CA LEU A 177 4.22 -26.25 19.92
C LEU A 177 5.38 -25.78 19.00
N SER A 178 6.51 -26.50 19.10
CA SER A 178 7.63 -26.28 18.19
C SER A 178 7.29 -26.82 16.80
N LEU A 179 7.67 -26.09 15.74
CA LEU A 179 7.59 -26.55 14.36
C LEU A 179 8.55 -27.71 14.03
N GLY A 180 9.52 -27.97 14.90
CA GLY A 180 10.50 -29.04 14.70
C GLY A 180 11.24 -28.93 13.37
N GLN A 181 11.26 -30.03 12.59
CA GLN A 181 11.94 -30.09 11.29
C GLN A 181 11.35 -29.13 10.25
N ALA A 182 10.04 -28.84 10.31
CA ALA A 182 9.37 -27.93 9.37
C ALA A 182 9.82 -26.45 9.54
N HIS A 183 10.45 -26.10 10.65
CA HIS A 183 10.89 -24.72 10.89
C HIS A 183 11.80 -24.17 9.78
N ARG A 184 12.77 -24.97 9.32
CA ARG A 184 13.71 -24.56 8.28
C ARG A 184 12.99 -24.24 6.96
N ASP A 185 12.04 -25.07 6.58
CA ASP A 185 11.28 -24.88 5.34
C ASP A 185 10.40 -23.64 5.43
N LYS A 186 9.72 -23.43 6.58
CA LYS A 186 8.90 -22.23 6.80
C LYS A 186 9.72 -20.93 6.81
N MET A 187 10.93 -20.97 7.36
CA MET A 187 11.85 -19.81 7.29
C MET A 187 12.36 -19.55 5.86
N ARG A 188 12.57 -20.59 5.06
CA ARG A 188 12.92 -20.43 3.65
C ARG A 188 11.76 -19.83 2.85
N GLU A 189 10.53 -20.28 3.08
CA GLU A 189 9.31 -19.73 2.46
C GLU A 189 9.10 -18.25 2.82
N LEU A 190 9.34 -17.88 4.09
CA LEU A 190 9.27 -16.51 4.53
C LEU A 190 10.34 -15.63 3.87
N ARG A 191 11.56 -16.14 3.74
CA ARG A 191 12.63 -15.45 3.00
C ARG A 191 12.30 -15.28 1.53
N LEU A 192 11.69 -16.28 0.91
CA LEU A 192 11.20 -16.18 -0.48
C LEU A 192 10.21 -15.03 -0.63
N TYR A 193 9.24 -14.95 0.29
CA TYR A 193 8.31 -13.83 0.30
C TYR A 193 9.02 -12.48 0.46
N ALA A 194 9.99 -12.38 1.38
CA ALA A 194 10.77 -11.15 1.56
C ALA A 194 11.51 -10.75 0.26
N LEU A 195 12.00 -11.73 -0.52
CA LEU A 195 12.71 -11.49 -1.78
C LEU A 195 11.80 -11.09 -2.93
N VAL A 196 10.66 -11.77 -3.09
CA VAL A 196 9.69 -11.48 -4.16
C VAL A 196 8.91 -10.20 -3.82
N GLY A 197 8.53 -10.06 -2.56
CA GLY A 197 7.63 -9.00 -2.09
C GLY A 197 6.16 -9.33 -2.31
N GLY A 198 5.31 -8.34 -2.00
CA GLY A 198 3.86 -8.43 -2.14
C GLY A 198 3.29 -7.63 -3.30
N MET A 199 4.12 -7.07 -4.18
CA MET A 199 3.63 -6.37 -5.36
C MET A 199 3.06 -7.37 -6.37
N PRO A 200 1.75 -7.28 -6.77
CA PRO A 200 1.11 -8.29 -7.61
C PRO A 200 1.84 -8.60 -8.91
N GLN A 201 2.48 -7.60 -9.54
CA GLN A 201 3.28 -7.81 -10.75
C GLN A 201 4.54 -8.63 -10.48
N ALA A 202 5.22 -8.39 -9.35
CA ALA A 202 6.41 -9.15 -8.94
C ALA A 202 6.04 -10.61 -8.59
N VAL A 203 4.90 -10.80 -7.89
CA VAL A 203 4.38 -12.13 -7.58
C VAL A 203 3.99 -12.89 -8.86
N ASN A 204 3.32 -12.22 -9.81
CA ASN A 204 2.97 -12.83 -11.09
C ASN A 204 4.21 -13.25 -11.88
N GLU A 205 5.23 -12.38 -11.96
CA GLU A 205 6.50 -12.71 -12.62
C GLU A 205 7.17 -13.92 -11.98
N TYR A 206 7.20 -13.99 -10.64
CA TYR A 206 7.73 -15.15 -9.94
C TYR A 206 6.98 -16.45 -10.30
N LEU A 207 5.65 -16.41 -10.37
CA LEU A 207 4.81 -17.55 -10.72
C LEU A 207 4.97 -18.00 -12.18
N GLU A 208 5.34 -17.10 -13.08
CA GLU A 208 5.55 -17.39 -14.50
C GLU A 208 6.97 -17.87 -14.81
N SER A 209 7.97 -17.20 -14.24
CA SER A 209 9.39 -17.45 -14.58
C SER A 209 10.13 -18.31 -13.57
N ASN A 210 9.69 -18.36 -12.31
CA ASN A 210 10.43 -18.91 -11.17
C ASN A 210 11.89 -18.38 -11.11
N ASN A 211 12.09 -17.12 -11.52
CA ASN A 211 13.40 -16.49 -11.66
C ASN A 211 13.44 -15.16 -10.92
N LEU A 212 14.25 -15.09 -9.85
CA LEU A 212 14.32 -13.90 -8.99
C LEU A 212 14.97 -12.70 -9.69
N SER A 213 15.86 -12.90 -10.67
CA SER A 213 16.40 -11.79 -11.46
C SER A 213 15.34 -11.13 -12.35
N MET A 214 14.41 -11.92 -12.92
CA MET A 214 13.28 -11.37 -13.68
C MET A 214 12.32 -10.62 -12.77
N VAL A 215 12.06 -11.15 -11.57
CA VAL A 215 11.29 -10.46 -10.52
C VAL A 215 11.95 -9.13 -10.14
N ASP A 216 13.29 -9.08 -10.04
CA ASP A 216 14.03 -7.85 -9.74
C ASP A 216 13.82 -6.76 -10.82
N LEU A 217 13.82 -7.12 -12.08
CA LEU A 217 13.54 -6.18 -13.17
C LEU A 217 12.15 -5.55 -13.02
N VAL A 218 11.12 -6.36 -12.74
CA VAL A 218 9.76 -5.86 -12.47
C VAL A 218 9.73 -4.91 -11.27
N LYS A 219 10.42 -5.25 -10.20
CA LYS A 219 10.50 -4.40 -8.99
C LYS A 219 11.22 -3.07 -9.29
N ARG A 220 12.28 -3.10 -10.09
CA ARG A 220 12.97 -1.88 -10.55
C ARG A 220 12.04 -0.98 -11.34
N ASP A 221 11.22 -1.53 -12.22
CA ASP A 221 10.26 -0.74 -12.98
C ASP A 221 9.20 -0.10 -12.07
N ILE A 222 8.74 -0.82 -11.04
CA ILE A 222 7.82 -0.27 -10.03
C ILE A 222 8.49 0.87 -9.25
N ILE A 223 9.74 0.70 -8.82
CA ILE A 223 10.50 1.75 -8.12
C ILE A 223 10.67 2.99 -9.03
N ARG A 224 11.04 2.81 -10.31
CA ARG A 224 11.14 3.93 -11.27
C ARG A 224 9.84 4.72 -11.36
N LEU A 225 8.69 4.03 -11.41
CA LEU A 225 7.38 4.70 -11.41
C LEU A 225 7.14 5.52 -10.12
N TYR A 226 7.58 5.02 -8.96
CA TYR A 226 7.50 5.78 -7.70
C TYR A 226 8.39 7.02 -7.74
N LEU A 227 9.62 6.89 -8.24
CA LEU A 227 10.56 8.01 -8.37
C LEU A 227 10.03 9.08 -9.32
N ASP A 228 9.42 8.69 -10.44
CA ASP A 228 8.77 9.60 -11.39
C ASP A 228 7.59 10.34 -10.73
N ASP A 229 6.79 9.65 -9.93
CA ASP A 229 5.68 10.28 -9.21
C ASP A 229 6.20 11.23 -8.11
N PHE A 230 7.26 10.87 -7.38
CA PHE A 230 7.91 11.76 -6.42
C PHE A 230 8.48 13.01 -7.08
N GLN A 231 9.07 12.87 -8.27
CA GLN A 231 9.62 14.02 -9.01
C GLN A 231 8.53 15.01 -9.45
N LYS A 232 7.32 14.52 -9.81
CA LYS A 232 6.16 15.38 -10.11
C LYS A 232 5.70 16.17 -8.87
N ILE A 233 5.84 15.58 -7.68
CA ILE A 233 5.44 16.18 -6.40
C ILE A 233 6.48 17.16 -5.92
N ASP A 234 7.73 16.73 -5.91
CA ASP A 234 8.89 17.49 -5.48
C ASP A 234 9.96 17.53 -6.60
N PRO A 235 9.92 18.56 -7.49
CA PRO A 235 10.92 18.72 -8.55
C PRO A 235 12.37 18.85 -8.02
N SER A 236 12.55 19.18 -6.73
CA SER A 236 13.87 19.24 -6.08
C SER A 236 14.45 17.86 -5.75
N ARG A 237 13.71 16.77 -6.02
CA ARG A 237 14.08 15.36 -5.80
C ARG A 237 14.45 15.00 -4.36
N ARG A 238 13.99 15.76 -3.37
CA ARG A 238 14.28 15.46 -1.95
C ARG A 238 13.51 14.23 -1.44
N ILE A 239 12.25 14.07 -1.88
CA ILE A 239 11.47 12.85 -1.57
C ILE A 239 12.17 11.61 -2.16
N GLU A 240 12.66 11.71 -3.39
CA GLU A 240 13.44 10.63 -4.02
C GLU A 240 14.69 10.29 -3.21
N GLN A 241 15.44 11.29 -2.74
CA GLN A 241 16.63 11.09 -1.91
C GLN A 241 16.28 10.41 -0.58
N LEU A 242 15.24 10.89 0.11
CA LEU A 242 14.77 10.26 1.34
C LEU A 242 14.38 8.79 1.11
N PHE A 243 13.61 8.51 0.08
CA PHE A 243 13.16 7.15 -0.24
C PHE A 243 14.34 6.21 -0.54
N LYS A 244 15.28 6.62 -1.39
CA LYS A 244 16.46 5.83 -1.76
C LYS A 244 17.40 5.54 -0.59
N ASN A 245 17.41 6.39 0.42
CA ASN A 245 18.26 6.21 1.60
C ASN A 245 17.66 5.33 2.69
N ILE A 246 16.42 4.84 2.55
CA ILE A 246 15.80 3.98 3.58
C ILE A 246 16.68 2.76 3.92
N PRO A 247 17.18 1.96 2.95
CA PRO A 247 18.00 0.80 3.29
C PRO A 247 19.31 1.16 4.02
N ALA A 248 19.96 2.23 3.58
CA ALA A 248 21.20 2.68 4.21
C ALA A 248 21.00 3.18 5.64
N GLN A 249 19.88 3.86 5.93
CA GLN A 249 19.55 4.32 7.28
C GLN A 249 19.22 3.17 8.23
N LEU A 250 18.46 2.18 7.76
CA LEU A 250 18.11 0.99 8.56
C LEU A 250 19.33 0.09 8.82
N SER A 251 20.23 -0.06 7.83
CA SER A 251 21.45 -0.88 7.98
C SER A 251 22.45 -0.33 9.00
N GLN A 252 22.38 0.95 9.35
CA GLN A 252 23.27 1.60 10.31
C GLN A 252 22.89 1.35 11.79
N ASN A 253 21.89 0.52 12.08
CA ASN A 253 21.34 0.30 13.42
C ASN A 253 21.02 1.63 14.16
N SER A 254 20.54 2.62 13.41
CA SER A 254 20.17 3.91 13.98
C SER A 254 18.79 3.83 14.58
N ASN A 255 18.62 4.28 15.83
CA ASN A 255 17.35 4.28 16.55
C ASN A 255 16.27 5.20 15.91
N ARG A 256 16.59 5.85 14.79
CA ARG A 256 15.66 6.70 14.04
C ARG A 256 16.18 6.98 12.64
N TYR A 257 15.28 7.30 11.74
CA TYR A 257 15.63 7.89 10.44
C TYR A 257 16.15 9.32 10.64
N LYS A 258 17.22 9.69 9.94
CA LYS A 258 17.87 11.01 10.06
C LYS A 258 17.75 11.80 8.76
N PRO A 259 16.63 12.52 8.51
CA PRO A 259 16.40 13.22 7.25
C PRO A 259 17.50 14.26 6.92
N TYR A 260 18.00 14.96 7.92
CA TYR A 260 19.05 15.97 7.74
C TYR A 260 20.41 15.38 7.32
N SER A 261 20.69 14.11 7.63
CA SER A 261 21.90 13.44 7.13
C SER A 261 21.80 13.13 5.63
N VAL A 262 20.60 13.09 5.10
CA VAL A 262 20.32 12.81 3.67
C VAL A 262 20.21 14.11 2.87
N LEU A 263 19.48 15.10 3.40
CA LEU A 263 19.11 16.32 2.68
C LEU A 263 19.99 17.54 3.01
N GLY A 264 20.83 17.45 4.05
CA GLY A 264 21.54 18.61 4.57
C GLY A 264 20.59 19.60 5.25
N ASN A 265 20.88 20.90 5.15
CA ASN A 265 20.06 21.95 5.76
C ASN A 265 18.76 22.16 4.98
N VAL A 266 17.65 21.81 5.59
CA VAL A 266 16.28 22.01 5.10
C VAL A 266 15.45 22.63 6.23
N GLU A 267 14.62 23.61 5.92
CA GLU A 267 13.68 24.18 6.89
C GLU A 267 12.69 23.12 7.39
N ASP A 268 12.41 23.12 8.70
CA ASP A 268 11.57 22.12 9.35
C ASP A 268 10.18 22.01 8.71
N ASN A 269 9.53 23.13 8.42
CA ASN A 269 8.19 23.13 7.79
C ASN A 269 8.22 22.46 6.40
N LYS A 270 9.29 22.66 5.64
CA LYS A 270 9.46 22.02 4.32
C LYS A 270 9.70 20.54 4.47
N LEU A 271 10.55 20.13 5.43
CA LEU A 271 10.78 18.71 5.71
C LEU A 271 9.49 18.00 6.12
N GLN A 272 8.71 18.58 7.04
CA GLN A 272 7.42 18.01 7.45
C GLN A 272 6.45 17.87 6.26
N GLY A 273 6.45 18.81 5.33
CA GLY A 273 5.68 18.71 4.09
C GLY A 273 6.11 17.51 3.23
N LEU A 274 7.44 17.31 3.04
CA LEU A 274 7.98 16.20 2.26
C LEU A 274 7.66 14.85 2.90
N LEU A 275 7.77 14.75 4.24
CA LEU A 275 7.46 13.53 4.98
C LEU A 275 5.96 13.16 4.90
N ARG A 276 5.05 14.15 4.96
CA ARG A 276 3.61 13.93 4.76
C ARG A 276 3.31 13.42 3.35
N GLU A 277 3.92 13.99 2.32
CA GLU A 277 3.76 13.51 0.94
C GLU A 277 4.26 12.07 0.78
N MET A 278 5.35 11.70 1.47
CA MET A 278 5.83 10.31 1.50
C MET A 278 4.84 9.37 2.21
N GLU A 279 4.28 9.77 3.34
CA GLU A 279 3.28 8.99 4.09
C GLU A 279 2.01 8.79 3.26
N ASP A 280 1.53 9.87 2.63
CA ASP A 280 0.37 9.85 1.74
C ASP A 280 0.59 8.96 0.50
N SER A 281 1.85 8.76 0.09
CA SER A 281 2.18 7.88 -1.04
C SER A 281 1.84 6.42 -0.80
N LYS A 282 1.75 5.99 0.46
CA LYS A 282 1.64 4.58 0.86
C LYS A 282 2.76 3.68 0.32
N THR A 283 3.87 4.29 -0.14
CA THR A 283 5.08 3.56 -0.57
C THR A 283 6.04 3.34 0.57
N VAL A 284 5.85 4.05 1.69
CA VAL A 284 6.63 3.95 2.91
C VAL A 284 5.74 3.78 4.13
N LEU A 285 6.34 3.26 5.20
CA LEU A 285 5.70 3.06 6.50
C LEU A 285 6.47 3.82 7.55
N PHE A 286 5.78 4.52 8.42
CA PHE A 286 6.34 5.24 9.54
C PHE A 286 6.10 4.48 10.83
N ALA A 287 7.16 4.27 11.62
CA ALA A 287 7.02 3.88 13.02
C ALA A 287 7.43 5.09 13.88
N SER A 288 6.49 5.63 14.66
CA SER A 288 6.72 6.79 15.52
C SER A 288 7.33 6.37 16.84
N HIS A 289 8.23 7.17 17.41
CA HIS A 289 8.73 6.92 18.76
C HIS A 289 7.62 7.23 19.77
N ALA A 290 7.30 6.26 20.64
CA ALA A 290 6.41 6.47 21.76
C ALA A 290 7.22 7.04 22.94
N ASN A 291 6.86 8.24 23.45
CA ASN A 291 7.52 8.78 24.65
C ASN A 291 7.12 8.00 25.91
N GLU A 292 5.89 7.46 25.92
CA GLU A 292 5.37 6.59 26.95
C GLU A 292 4.73 5.37 26.32
N PRO A 293 5.27 4.14 26.56
CA PRO A 293 4.76 2.90 25.94
C PRO A 293 3.51 2.38 26.69
N ASN A 294 2.50 3.22 26.86
CA ASN A 294 1.23 2.93 27.51
C ASN A 294 0.05 2.96 26.55
N VAL A 295 -1.13 2.62 27.04
CA VAL A 295 -2.37 2.76 26.28
C VAL A 295 -2.53 4.18 25.75
N GLY A 296 -2.83 4.34 24.45
CA GLY A 296 -2.95 5.65 23.82
C GLY A 296 -1.62 6.23 23.30
N MET A 297 -0.71 5.40 22.84
CA MET A 297 0.61 5.79 22.30
C MET A 297 0.52 6.90 21.25
N SER A 298 -0.56 6.97 20.47
CA SER A 298 -0.78 8.04 19.50
C SER A 298 -0.84 9.45 20.13
N LEU A 299 -1.20 9.57 21.40
CA LEU A 299 -1.23 10.84 22.14
C LEU A 299 0.18 11.30 22.55
N HIS A 300 1.12 10.36 22.70
CA HIS A 300 2.45 10.60 23.23
C HIS A 300 3.55 10.35 22.19
N LYS A 301 3.20 10.35 20.91
CA LYS A 301 4.16 10.17 19.83
C LYS A 301 5.08 11.38 19.64
N ASP A 302 6.38 11.12 19.47
CA ASP A 302 7.34 12.13 19.07
C ASP A 302 7.32 12.27 17.54
N THR A 303 6.87 13.40 17.04
CA THR A 303 6.76 13.68 15.61
C THR A 303 8.13 13.86 14.92
N ASN A 304 9.20 14.06 15.70
CA ASN A 304 10.56 14.28 15.19
C ASN A 304 11.43 13.03 15.28
N LYS A 305 10.93 11.99 15.95
CA LYS A 305 11.63 10.70 16.04
C LYS A 305 10.77 9.62 15.41
N PHE A 306 11.21 9.08 14.31
CA PHE A 306 10.54 8.01 13.58
C PHE A 306 11.55 7.10 12.90
N LYS A 307 11.16 5.86 12.65
CA LYS A 307 11.80 4.96 11.68
C LYS A 307 10.99 4.99 10.39
N LEU A 308 11.67 4.75 9.27
CA LEU A 308 11.07 4.75 7.95
C LEU A 308 11.37 3.42 7.26
N PHE A 309 10.33 2.75 6.81
CA PHE A 309 10.39 1.46 6.12
C PHE A 309 9.79 1.56 4.73
N CYS A 310 10.19 0.69 3.81
CA CYS A 310 9.46 0.52 2.56
C CYS A 310 8.16 -0.27 2.80
N ALA A 311 7.09 0.12 2.13
CA ALA A 311 5.81 -0.57 2.24
C ALA A 311 5.85 -2.02 1.70
N ASP A 312 6.86 -2.35 0.90
CA ASP A 312 7.10 -3.69 0.36
C ASP A 312 8.56 -4.11 0.56
N THR A 313 8.77 -5.26 1.20
CA THR A 313 10.11 -5.76 1.51
C THR A 313 10.86 -6.22 0.26
N GLY A 314 10.17 -6.70 -0.77
CA GLY A 314 10.80 -7.03 -2.05
C GLY A 314 11.36 -5.78 -2.74
N LEU A 315 10.61 -4.68 -2.74
CA LEU A 315 11.09 -3.38 -3.25
C LEU A 315 12.24 -2.85 -2.38
N PHE A 316 12.17 -3.02 -1.06
CA PHE A 316 13.24 -2.63 -0.15
C PHE A 316 14.56 -3.33 -0.49
N ILE A 317 14.54 -4.65 -0.73
CA ILE A 317 15.74 -5.41 -1.11
C ILE A 317 16.28 -4.93 -2.46
N THR A 318 15.42 -4.74 -3.46
CA THR A 318 15.85 -4.18 -4.76
C THR A 318 16.47 -2.79 -4.61
N LEU A 319 15.91 -1.96 -3.74
CA LEU A 319 16.43 -0.62 -3.45
C LEU A 319 17.80 -0.68 -2.74
N ALA A 320 18.04 -1.68 -1.89
CA ALA A 320 19.35 -1.88 -1.22
C ALA A 320 20.49 -2.25 -2.21
N PHE A 321 20.13 -2.81 -3.37
CA PHE A 321 21.06 -3.15 -4.45
C PHE A 321 20.84 -2.28 -5.71
N TRP A 322 20.37 -1.04 -5.51
CA TRP A 322 20.01 -0.14 -6.62
C TRP A 322 21.18 0.32 -7.48
N ASP A 323 22.40 0.28 -6.95
CA ASP A 323 23.65 0.63 -7.62
C ASP A 323 24.01 -0.30 -8.79
N LYS A 324 23.37 -1.47 -8.90
CA LYS A 324 23.55 -2.44 -9.98
C LYS A 324 22.42 -2.33 -11.00
N GLU A 325 22.69 -2.72 -12.24
CA GLU A 325 21.64 -2.76 -13.29
C GLU A 325 20.55 -3.79 -12.96
N PHE A 326 20.94 -4.90 -12.33
CA PHE A 326 20.05 -5.94 -11.82
C PHE A 326 20.74 -6.67 -10.65
N THR A 327 19.95 -7.30 -9.82
CA THR A 327 20.46 -8.14 -8.74
C THR A 327 20.60 -9.57 -9.24
N ASP A 328 21.83 -10.11 -9.21
CA ASP A 328 22.12 -11.45 -9.69
C ASP A 328 21.42 -12.52 -8.85
N ASN A 329 20.98 -13.62 -9.49
CA ASN A 329 20.40 -14.79 -8.82
C ASN A 329 21.32 -15.35 -7.73
N VAL A 330 22.66 -15.27 -7.89
CA VAL A 330 23.62 -15.70 -6.87
C VAL A 330 23.44 -14.92 -5.55
N ILE A 331 23.13 -13.62 -5.60
CA ILE A 331 22.84 -12.81 -4.41
C ILE A 331 21.54 -13.27 -3.77
N TYR A 332 20.51 -13.50 -4.59
CA TYR A 332 19.21 -13.99 -4.11
C TYR A 332 19.31 -15.39 -3.49
N ASP A 333 20.08 -16.30 -4.08
CA ASP A 333 20.32 -17.64 -3.53
C ASP A 333 21.04 -17.59 -2.17
N LYS A 334 21.97 -16.66 -2.01
CA LYS A 334 22.64 -16.44 -0.72
C LYS A 334 21.68 -15.89 0.33
N LEU A 335 20.80 -14.93 -0.03
CA LEU A 335 19.76 -14.41 0.84
C LEU A 335 18.75 -15.50 1.23
N LEU A 336 18.31 -16.30 0.27
CA LEU A 336 17.38 -17.40 0.48
C LEU A 336 17.97 -18.49 1.37
N GLY A 337 19.26 -18.77 1.20
CA GLY A 337 20.00 -19.78 1.95
C GLY A 337 20.53 -19.33 3.30
N ASP A 338 20.30 -18.06 3.71
CA ASP A 338 20.86 -17.46 4.92
C ASP A 338 22.40 -17.50 4.98
N LYS A 339 23.03 -17.37 3.82
CA LYS A 339 24.48 -17.50 3.65
C LYS A 339 25.18 -16.16 3.37
N LEU A 340 24.44 -15.06 3.37
CA LEU A 340 25.05 -13.73 3.31
C LEU A 340 25.65 -13.43 4.69
N SER A 341 26.93 -13.07 4.71
CA SER A 341 27.64 -12.60 5.91
C SER A 341 27.15 -11.24 6.41
N ALA A 342 26.21 -10.61 5.71
CA ALA A 342 25.61 -9.35 6.11
C ALA A 342 24.54 -9.56 7.18
N ASN A 343 24.54 -8.69 8.18
CA ASN A 343 23.45 -8.64 9.15
C ASN A 343 22.13 -8.28 8.42
N LEU A 344 21.23 -9.25 8.27
CA LEU A 344 19.93 -9.10 7.60
C LEU A 344 18.83 -8.63 8.57
N GLY A 345 19.15 -8.25 9.79
CA GLY A 345 18.20 -7.79 10.79
C GLY A 345 17.26 -6.72 10.26
N TYR A 346 17.81 -5.75 9.55
CA TYR A 346 17.03 -4.65 8.95
C TYR A 346 16.03 -5.10 7.85
N VAL A 347 16.28 -6.22 7.17
CA VAL A 347 15.32 -6.80 6.20
C VAL A 347 14.13 -7.40 6.95
N TYR A 348 14.39 -8.12 8.04
CA TYR A 348 13.32 -8.67 8.88
C TYR A 348 12.55 -7.56 9.59
N GLU A 349 13.21 -6.50 10.01
CA GLU A 349 12.56 -5.32 10.60
C GLU A 349 11.58 -4.69 9.59
N ASN A 350 12.01 -4.48 8.33
CA ASN A 350 11.12 -4.00 7.27
C ASN A 350 9.96 -4.98 7.00
N LEU A 351 10.22 -6.28 7.01
CA LEU A 351 9.21 -7.31 6.80
C LEU A 351 8.14 -7.29 7.91
N VAL A 352 8.56 -7.16 9.16
CA VAL A 352 7.65 -7.08 10.31
C VAL A 352 6.83 -5.79 10.24
N ALA A 353 7.44 -4.64 9.90
CA ALA A 353 6.73 -3.38 9.69
C ALA A 353 5.62 -3.53 8.63
N GLN A 354 5.94 -4.15 7.50
CA GLN A 354 4.98 -4.41 6.43
C GLN A 354 3.82 -5.29 6.91
N MET A 355 4.11 -6.39 7.60
CA MET A 355 3.08 -7.33 8.07
C MET A 355 2.17 -6.71 9.13
N LEU A 356 2.72 -5.97 10.09
CA LEU A 356 1.94 -5.29 11.12
C LEU A 356 1.04 -4.22 10.53
N THR A 357 1.54 -3.41 9.59
CA THR A 357 0.74 -2.38 8.91
C THR A 357 -0.37 -3.00 8.05
N ALA A 358 -0.07 -4.07 7.30
CA ALA A 358 -1.08 -4.78 6.50
C ALA A 358 -2.20 -5.40 7.36
N SER A 359 -1.91 -5.65 8.64
CA SER A 359 -2.90 -6.11 9.64
C SER A 359 -3.67 -4.96 10.31
N GLY A 360 -3.48 -3.71 9.86
CA GLY A 360 -4.22 -2.54 10.34
C GLY A 360 -3.63 -1.85 11.57
N ASN A 361 -2.39 -2.17 11.95
CA ASN A 361 -1.75 -1.55 13.10
C ASN A 361 -1.03 -0.25 12.72
N GLU A 362 -1.14 0.78 13.56
CA GLU A 362 -0.20 1.91 13.60
C GLU A 362 1.09 1.46 14.28
N LEU A 363 2.24 1.83 13.72
CA LEU A 363 3.53 1.35 14.20
C LEU A 363 4.15 2.36 15.16
N PHE A 364 4.57 1.85 16.31
CA PHE A 364 5.37 2.60 17.29
C PHE A 364 6.62 1.81 17.62
N TYR A 365 7.64 2.51 18.12
CA TYR A 365 8.83 1.90 18.74
C TYR A 365 9.18 2.66 20.03
N TYR A 366 10.00 2.05 20.89
CA TYR A 366 10.38 2.67 22.15
C TYR A 366 11.84 2.45 22.44
N THR A 367 12.51 3.48 22.95
CA THR A 367 13.92 3.43 23.35
C THR A 367 14.09 4.01 24.74
N TRP A 368 14.95 3.39 25.56
CA TRP A 368 15.34 3.91 26.87
C TRP A 368 16.83 3.75 27.10
N PRO A 369 17.50 4.60 27.92
CA PRO A 369 18.93 4.55 28.14
C PRO A 369 19.37 3.21 28.74
N LYS A 370 20.42 2.60 28.17
CA LYS A 370 21.15 1.48 28.73
C LYS A 370 22.34 1.97 29.52
N ASP A 371 23.10 2.90 28.91
CA ASP A 371 24.26 3.58 29.49
C ASP A 371 24.40 4.98 28.85
N ALA A 372 25.53 5.67 29.06
CA ALA A 372 25.76 7.02 28.54
C ALA A 372 25.79 7.09 26.99
N THR A 373 25.98 5.96 26.28
CA THR A 373 26.18 5.92 24.82
C THR A 373 25.23 5.00 24.09
N HIS A 374 24.57 4.09 24.82
CA HIS A 374 23.70 3.07 24.25
C HIS A 374 22.27 3.14 24.78
N ASN A 375 21.33 2.71 23.98
CA ASN A 375 19.93 2.54 24.37
C ASN A 375 19.49 1.08 24.23
N TYR A 376 18.55 0.66 25.07
CA TYR A 376 17.69 -0.47 24.77
C TYR A 376 16.62 -0.03 23.80
N GLU A 377 16.10 -0.96 23.00
CA GLU A 377 15.06 -0.69 22.01
C GLU A 377 14.04 -1.82 21.96
N ILE A 378 12.78 -1.46 21.79
CA ILE A 378 11.70 -2.33 21.33
C ILE A 378 11.37 -1.85 19.93
N ASP A 379 11.64 -2.70 18.93
CA ASP A 379 11.52 -2.36 17.51
C ASP A 379 10.09 -2.00 17.10
N PHE A 380 9.10 -2.71 17.66
CA PHE A 380 7.68 -2.45 17.38
C PHE A 380 6.80 -2.57 18.61
N LEU A 381 5.94 -1.58 18.77
CA LEU A 381 4.79 -1.60 19.65
C LEU A 381 3.56 -1.39 18.78
N VAL A 382 2.47 -2.04 19.10
CA VAL A 382 1.15 -1.88 18.48
C VAL A 382 0.12 -1.58 19.54
N SER A 383 -0.86 -0.74 19.22
CA SER A 383 -1.92 -0.30 20.14
C SER A 383 -3.11 -1.27 20.11
#